data_48dfc0482b583bf72d385bde69b376c0
#
_entry.id   48dfc0482b583bf72d385bde69b376c0
#
_cell.length_a   1.000
_cell.length_b   1.000
_cell.length_c   1.000
_cell.angle_alpha   90.00
_cell.angle_beta   90.00
_cell.angle_gamma   90.00
#
_symmetry.space_group_name_H-M   'P 1'
#
loop_
_entity.id
_entity.type
_entity.pdbx_description
1 polymer ?
#
loop_
_entity_poly.entity_id
_entity_poly.type
_entity_poly.pdbx_seq_one_letter_code
_entity_poly.pdbx_strand_id
1 'polypeptide(L)'
;MQTEKKQLLIYVIVAYGITYVQGLLMWYGYGKDLDLSAFPKAQMLYPAAGVMMAYLITKKEDKNLPKTFYIFFVALTAVLVVCTAASVLAPKNIDLMGTMFSQWGLILECIMIGGSVIFWLLLLASGNEKCRVYGLNSGHWNISVLMILLFIGLYLLRFLIASAFRGRLSEFGKIMANPATWSMFFTVLMNFFISVVAFFGEEYGWRYYLQPLLQKKFGLKGGVILLGCVWAVWHLPIDFFYYTT
;
A
#
# COMPACT_ATOMS: atom_id res chain seq x y z
N MET A 1 -18.28 -9.46 -20.16
CA MET A 1 -17.00 -9.98 -20.70
C MET A 1 -16.11 -8.86 -21.30
N GLN A 2 -16.58 -8.04 -22.23
CA GLN A 2 -15.76 -6.92 -22.77
C GLN A 2 -15.38 -5.88 -21.70
N THR A 3 -16.30 -5.48 -20.83
CA THR A 3 -16.06 -4.50 -19.76
C THR A 3 -15.06 -4.99 -18.74
N GLU A 4 -15.13 -6.25 -18.29
CA GLU A 4 -14.15 -6.82 -17.35
C GLU A 4 -12.74 -6.88 -17.94
N LYS A 5 -12.61 -7.25 -19.23
CA LYS A 5 -11.31 -7.23 -19.92
C LYS A 5 -10.73 -5.82 -20.02
N LYS A 6 -11.57 -4.82 -20.31
CA LYS A 6 -11.15 -3.41 -20.35
C LYS A 6 -10.71 -2.92 -18.98
N GLN A 7 -11.44 -3.28 -17.91
CA GLN A 7 -11.08 -2.93 -16.53
C GLN A 7 -9.74 -3.55 -16.15
N LEU A 8 -9.54 -4.85 -16.43
CA LEU A 8 -8.28 -5.53 -16.15
C LEU A 8 -7.11 -4.91 -16.94
N LEU A 9 -7.30 -4.55 -18.20
CA LEU A 9 -6.28 -3.89 -18.99
C LEU A 9 -5.87 -2.54 -18.38
N ILE A 10 -6.84 -1.70 -18.03
CA ILE A 10 -6.56 -0.40 -17.38
C ILE A 10 -5.82 -0.62 -16.06
N TYR A 11 -6.29 -1.57 -15.23
CA TYR A 11 -5.64 -1.93 -13.98
C TYR A 11 -4.16 -2.31 -14.20
N VAL A 12 -3.88 -3.21 -15.14
CA VAL A 12 -2.51 -3.65 -15.43
C VAL A 12 -1.64 -2.50 -15.95
N ILE A 13 -2.15 -1.68 -16.86
CA ILE A 13 -1.41 -0.52 -17.39
C ILE A 13 -1.05 0.45 -16.24
N VAL A 14 -1.96 0.73 -15.34
CA VAL A 14 -1.71 1.66 -14.23
C VAL A 14 -0.81 1.01 -13.19
N ALA A 15 -1.17 -0.17 -12.66
CA ALA A 15 -0.45 -0.80 -11.57
C ALA A 15 0.99 -1.20 -11.96
N TYR A 16 1.16 -1.81 -13.14
CA TYR A 16 2.48 -2.25 -13.60
C TYR A 16 3.18 -1.21 -14.46
N GLY A 17 2.46 -0.54 -15.35
CA GLY A 17 3.06 0.45 -16.24
C GLY A 17 3.74 1.56 -15.46
N ILE A 18 3.05 2.14 -14.47
CA ILE A 18 3.65 3.16 -13.60
C ILE A 18 4.81 2.57 -12.80
N THR A 19 4.66 1.38 -12.20
CA THR A 19 5.71 0.73 -11.42
C THR A 19 7.00 0.55 -12.22
N TYR A 20 6.91 0.02 -13.45
CA TYR A 20 8.11 -0.23 -14.27
C TYR A 20 8.69 1.05 -14.86
N VAL A 21 7.88 2.05 -15.21
CA VAL A 21 8.39 3.38 -15.58
C VAL A 21 9.13 4.03 -14.42
N GLN A 22 8.57 3.97 -13.21
CA GLN A 22 9.24 4.44 -11.98
C GLN A 22 10.48 3.60 -11.66
N GLY A 23 10.48 2.31 -11.99
CA GLY A 23 11.64 1.42 -11.89
C GLY A 23 12.85 1.90 -12.71
N LEU A 24 12.63 2.50 -13.89
CA LEU A 24 13.71 3.11 -14.67
C LEU A 24 14.31 4.33 -13.95
N LEU A 25 13.47 5.13 -13.28
CA LEU A 25 13.94 6.24 -12.45
C LEU A 25 14.67 5.75 -11.21
N MET A 26 14.22 4.66 -10.60
CA MET A 26 14.93 4.02 -9.48
C MET A 26 16.31 3.52 -9.91
N TRP A 27 16.40 2.86 -11.07
CA TRP A 27 17.69 2.44 -11.64
C TRP A 27 18.63 3.62 -11.83
N TYR A 28 18.13 4.74 -12.39
CA TYR A 28 18.92 5.96 -12.55
C TYR A 28 19.38 6.53 -11.19
N GLY A 29 18.48 6.61 -10.20
CA GLY A 29 18.79 7.10 -8.86
C GLY A 29 19.74 6.19 -8.10
N TYR A 30 19.58 4.86 -8.24
CA TYR A 30 20.47 3.84 -7.67
C TYR A 30 21.92 4.01 -8.16
N GLY A 31 22.11 4.21 -9.47
CA GLY A 31 23.44 4.47 -10.04
C GLY A 31 24.09 5.79 -9.61
N LYS A 32 23.39 6.62 -8.84
CA LYS A 32 23.87 7.91 -8.31
C LYS A 32 23.82 8.00 -6.78
N ASP A 33 23.59 6.89 -6.09
CA ASP A 33 23.45 6.81 -4.63
C ASP A 33 22.40 7.79 -4.05
N LEU A 34 21.28 8.00 -4.78
CA LEU A 34 20.21 8.89 -4.34
C LEU A 34 19.24 8.16 -3.39
N ASP A 35 18.56 8.93 -2.52
CA ASP A 35 17.50 8.40 -1.67
C ASP A 35 16.29 7.95 -2.49
N LEU A 36 15.98 6.66 -2.46
CA LEU A 36 14.87 6.02 -3.16
C LEU A 36 13.67 5.72 -2.25
N SER A 37 13.68 6.16 -1.00
CA SER A 37 12.65 5.84 0.01
C SER A 37 11.23 6.32 -0.34
N ALA A 38 11.13 7.28 -1.27
CA ALA A 38 9.86 7.78 -1.78
C ALA A 38 9.11 6.75 -2.66
N PHE A 39 9.85 5.91 -3.41
CA PHE A 39 9.27 5.00 -4.41
C PHE A 39 8.39 3.90 -3.81
N PRO A 40 8.83 3.12 -2.80
CA PRO A 40 7.98 2.10 -2.19
C PRO A 40 6.66 2.66 -1.66
N LYS A 41 6.70 3.84 -1.04
CA LYS A 41 5.52 4.50 -0.48
C LYS A 41 4.50 4.88 -1.56
N ALA A 42 4.95 5.48 -2.65
CA ALA A 42 4.08 5.84 -3.77
C ALA A 42 3.55 4.60 -4.51
N GLN A 43 4.39 3.59 -4.69
CA GLN A 43 4.03 2.35 -5.37
C GLN A 43 2.82 1.67 -4.75
N MET A 44 2.68 1.68 -3.42
CA MET A 44 1.55 1.09 -2.71
C MET A 44 0.18 1.62 -3.18
N LEU A 45 0.10 2.82 -3.76
CA LEU A 45 -1.16 3.38 -4.24
C LEU A 45 -1.55 2.94 -5.65
N TYR A 46 -0.61 2.48 -6.47
CA TYR A 46 -0.85 2.21 -7.89
C TYR A 46 -1.92 1.14 -8.15
N PRO A 47 -1.99 0.03 -7.38
CA PRO A 47 -3.01 -0.97 -7.61
C PRO A 47 -4.44 -0.44 -7.42
N ALA A 48 -4.73 0.29 -6.34
CA ALA A 48 -6.05 0.88 -6.15
C ALA A 48 -6.36 1.97 -7.18
N ALA A 49 -5.38 2.81 -7.53
CA ALA A 49 -5.54 3.83 -8.57
C ALA A 49 -5.93 3.18 -9.91
N GLY A 50 -5.34 2.04 -10.25
CA GLY A 50 -5.70 1.26 -11.44
C GLY A 50 -7.15 0.78 -11.44
N VAL A 51 -7.63 0.25 -10.32
CA VAL A 51 -9.03 -0.15 -10.14
C VAL A 51 -9.98 1.05 -10.27
N MET A 52 -9.66 2.14 -9.57
CA MET A 52 -10.50 3.33 -9.55
C MET A 52 -10.58 4.01 -10.91
N MET A 53 -9.46 4.12 -11.63
CA MET A 53 -9.45 4.59 -13.02
C MET A 53 -10.29 3.69 -13.92
N ALA A 54 -10.16 2.37 -13.78
CA ALA A 54 -10.96 1.42 -14.56
C ALA A 54 -12.46 1.63 -14.31
N TYR A 55 -12.87 1.81 -13.06
CA TYR A 55 -14.28 2.05 -12.72
C TYR A 55 -14.77 3.43 -13.16
N LEU A 56 -13.97 4.48 -12.98
CA LEU A 56 -14.32 5.83 -13.46
C LEU A 56 -14.57 5.87 -14.99
N ILE A 57 -13.81 5.07 -15.75
CA ILE A 57 -13.93 4.99 -17.22
C ILE A 57 -15.10 4.08 -17.64
N THR A 58 -15.31 2.96 -16.96
CA THR A 58 -16.22 1.90 -17.43
C THR A 58 -17.58 1.90 -16.76
N LYS A 59 -17.69 2.54 -15.60
CA LYS A 59 -18.92 2.60 -14.77
C LYS A 59 -19.34 4.03 -14.47
N LYS A 60 -19.01 4.98 -15.34
CA LYS A 60 -19.26 6.42 -15.12
C LYS A 60 -20.72 6.78 -14.89
N GLU A 61 -21.68 5.97 -15.41
CA GLU A 61 -23.13 6.19 -15.26
C GLU A 61 -23.70 5.54 -13.98
N ASP A 62 -22.89 4.75 -13.25
CA ASP A 62 -23.35 4.14 -12.00
C ASP A 62 -23.49 5.20 -10.91
N LYS A 63 -24.70 5.36 -10.39
CA LYS A 63 -25.03 6.32 -9.34
C LYS A 63 -24.38 5.98 -8.00
N ASN A 64 -24.06 4.70 -7.78
CA ASN A 64 -23.41 4.22 -6.58
C ASN A 64 -21.89 4.33 -6.65
N LEU A 65 -21.30 4.73 -7.79
CA LEU A 65 -19.87 4.94 -7.89
C LEU A 65 -19.42 6.10 -6.98
N PRO A 66 -18.48 5.89 -6.04
CA PRO A 66 -17.97 6.94 -5.16
C PRO A 66 -16.97 7.84 -5.92
N LYS A 67 -17.47 8.59 -6.93
CA LYS A 67 -16.66 9.31 -7.91
C LYS A 67 -15.67 10.27 -7.26
N THR A 68 -16.11 11.07 -6.28
CA THR A 68 -15.25 12.05 -5.60
C THR A 68 -14.08 11.38 -4.89
N PHE A 69 -14.35 10.30 -4.18
CA PHE A 69 -13.32 9.51 -3.49
C PHE A 69 -12.32 8.91 -4.50
N TYR A 70 -12.80 8.37 -5.63
CA TYR A 70 -11.93 7.78 -6.65
C TYR A 70 -11.08 8.81 -7.39
N ILE A 71 -11.67 9.95 -7.74
CA ILE A 71 -10.93 11.06 -8.38
C ILE A 71 -9.84 11.57 -7.43
N PHE A 72 -10.17 11.76 -6.16
CA PHE A 72 -9.20 12.17 -5.15
C PHE A 72 -8.03 11.18 -5.05
N PHE A 73 -8.32 9.88 -4.94
CA PHE A 73 -7.27 8.87 -4.78
C PHE A 73 -6.37 8.76 -6.01
N VAL A 74 -6.93 8.84 -7.21
CA VAL A 74 -6.17 8.87 -8.48
C VAL A 74 -5.32 10.14 -8.56
N ALA A 75 -5.86 11.30 -8.20
CA ALA A 75 -5.12 12.55 -8.18
C ALA A 75 -3.97 12.53 -7.16
N LEU A 76 -4.23 12.01 -5.94
CA LEU A 76 -3.20 11.81 -4.92
C LEU A 76 -2.07 10.93 -5.45
N THR A 77 -2.42 9.80 -6.09
CA THR A 77 -1.44 8.89 -6.70
C THR A 77 -0.61 9.60 -7.76
N ALA A 78 -1.24 10.40 -8.64
CA ALA A 78 -0.52 11.16 -9.67
C ALA A 78 0.47 12.17 -9.06
N VAL A 79 0.08 12.86 -8.00
CA VAL A 79 0.99 13.78 -7.27
C VAL A 79 2.18 13.02 -6.69
N LEU A 80 1.98 11.85 -6.09
CA LEU A 80 3.07 11.05 -5.54
C LEU A 80 4.02 10.52 -6.63
N VAL A 81 3.50 10.14 -7.80
CA VAL A 81 4.31 9.77 -8.98
C VAL A 81 5.21 10.93 -9.41
N VAL A 82 4.70 12.16 -9.40
CA VAL A 82 5.50 13.34 -9.71
C VAL A 82 6.56 13.60 -8.64
N CYS A 83 6.21 13.46 -7.36
CA CYS A 83 7.16 13.61 -6.25
C CYS A 83 8.29 12.59 -6.32
N THR A 84 8.01 11.32 -6.65
CA THR A 84 9.04 10.28 -6.81
C THR A 84 9.95 10.58 -8.01
N ALA A 85 9.43 11.02 -9.12
CA ALA A 85 10.25 11.45 -10.25
C ALA A 85 11.14 12.65 -9.87
N ALA A 86 10.57 13.64 -9.18
CA ALA A 86 11.32 14.81 -8.73
C ALA A 86 12.41 14.46 -7.70
N SER A 87 12.24 13.44 -6.88
CA SER A 87 13.24 13.03 -5.87
C SER A 87 14.56 12.58 -6.50
N VAL A 88 14.53 12.04 -7.71
CA VAL A 88 15.75 11.59 -8.43
C VAL A 88 16.19 12.55 -9.54
N LEU A 89 15.27 13.30 -10.16
CA LEU A 89 15.62 14.24 -11.24
C LEU A 89 16.06 15.60 -10.71
N ALA A 90 15.58 16.01 -9.55
CA ALA A 90 15.92 17.26 -8.87
C ALA A 90 16.13 17.01 -7.36
N PRO A 91 17.11 16.15 -6.97
CA PRO A 91 17.33 15.79 -5.57
C PRO A 91 17.68 17.03 -4.75
N LYS A 92 17.07 17.15 -3.58
CA LYS A 92 17.35 18.21 -2.60
C LYS A 92 17.33 17.61 -1.20
N ASN A 93 18.29 18.02 -0.39
CA ASN A 93 18.37 17.64 1.01
C ASN A 93 18.15 18.87 1.91
N ILE A 94 17.57 18.62 3.08
CA ILE A 94 17.34 19.62 4.12
C ILE A 94 18.03 19.11 5.38
N ASP A 95 18.78 19.99 6.02
CA ASP A 95 19.32 19.73 7.36
C ASP A 95 18.25 20.05 8.41
N LEU A 96 17.86 19.04 9.17
CA LEU A 96 16.99 19.20 10.34
C LEU A 96 17.78 18.75 11.59
N MET A 97 18.20 19.72 12.38
CA MET A 97 18.93 19.48 13.64
C MET A 97 20.20 18.62 13.46
N GLY A 98 20.97 18.86 12.39
CA GLY A 98 22.20 18.12 12.10
C GLY A 98 22.00 16.77 11.40
N THR A 99 20.76 16.44 10.99
CA THR A 99 20.46 15.25 10.20
C THR A 99 19.95 15.64 8.82
N MET A 100 20.59 15.09 7.79
CA MET A 100 20.19 15.34 6.40
C MET A 100 19.01 14.45 6.00
N PHE A 101 17.94 15.07 5.54
CA PHE A 101 16.76 14.39 5.03
C PHE A 101 16.51 14.74 3.56
N SER A 102 15.99 13.80 2.79
CA SER A 102 15.48 14.11 1.46
C SER A 102 14.28 15.05 1.56
N GLN A 103 14.35 16.22 0.93
CA GLN A 103 13.24 17.17 0.88
C GLN A 103 11.98 16.52 0.27
N TRP A 104 12.15 15.79 -0.81
CA TRP A 104 11.03 15.11 -1.50
C TRP A 104 10.45 13.97 -0.66
N GLY A 105 11.29 13.26 0.11
CA GLY A 105 10.84 12.26 1.07
C GLY A 105 9.94 12.87 2.13
N LEU A 106 10.29 14.02 2.69
CA LEU A 106 9.48 14.76 3.67
C LEU A 106 8.18 15.29 3.06
N ILE A 107 8.24 15.88 1.87
CA ILE A 107 7.04 16.35 1.14
C ILE A 107 6.08 15.20 0.90
N LEU A 108 6.58 14.06 0.42
CA LEU A 108 5.76 12.87 0.17
C LEU A 108 5.10 12.37 1.45
N GLU A 109 5.82 12.34 2.58
CA GLU A 109 5.26 11.96 3.88
C GLU A 109 4.12 12.89 4.30
N CYS A 110 4.31 14.20 4.18
CA CYS A 110 3.25 15.19 4.49
C CYS A 110 2.02 15.00 3.58
N ILE A 111 2.23 14.72 2.28
CA ILE A 111 1.15 14.46 1.33
C ILE A 111 0.42 13.16 1.68
N MET A 112 1.14 12.11 2.10
CA MET A 112 0.57 10.84 2.53
C MET A 112 -0.31 11.00 3.78
N ILE A 113 0.19 11.73 4.78
CA ILE A 113 -0.55 12.03 6.03
C ILE A 113 -1.80 12.87 5.72
N GLY A 114 -1.63 13.99 5.01
CA GLY A 114 -2.75 14.85 4.60
C GLY A 114 -3.76 14.11 3.73
N GLY A 115 -3.25 13.29 2.79
CA GLY A 115 -4.05 12.41 1.95
C GLY A 115 -4.85 11.39 2.74
N SER A 116 -4.27 10.83 3.81
CA SER A 116 -4.98 9.89 4.70
C SER A 116 -6.10 10.57 5.49
N VAL A 117 -5.92 11.81 5.93
CA VAL A 117 -6.99 12.59 6.59
C VAL A 117 -8.13 12.83 5.60
N ILE A 118 -7.83 13.30 4.39
CA ILE A 118 -8.84 13.53 3.35
C ILE A 118 -9.52 12.21 2.95
N PHE A 119 -8.78 11.12 2.85
CA PHE A 119 -9.30 9.78 2.60
C PHE A 119 -10.40 9.40 3.59
N TRP A 120 -10.16 9.55 4.89
CA TRP A 120 -11.15 9.25 5.93
C TRP A 120 -12.39 10.16 5.82
N LEU A 121 -12.19 11.46 5.60
CA LEU A 121 -13.30 12.40 5.43
C LEU A 121 -14.16 12.05 4.21
N LEU A 122 -13.55 11.74 3.08
CA LEU A 122 -14.27 11.36 1.86
C LEU A 122 -14.95 10.00 1.97
N LEU A 123 -14.34 9.06 2.70
CA LEU A 123 -14.95 7.76 2.96
C LEU A 123 -16.23 7.94 3.80
N LEU A 124 -16.17 8.72 4.86
CA LEU A 124 -17.34 9.05 5.69
C LEU A 124 -18.43 9.78 4.89
N ALA A 125 -18.04 10.70 4.01
CA ALA A 125 -18.96 11.47 3.17
C ALA A 125 -19.60 10.65 2.02
N SER A 126 -18.98 9.52 1.62
CA SER A 126 -19.45 8.71 0.47
C SER A 126 -20.77 7.98 0.72
N GLY A 127 -21.16 7.80 1.99
CA GLY A 127 -22.39 7.12 2.38
C GLY A 127 -22.28 5.58 2.36
N ASN A 128 -23.00 4.94 3.26
CA ASN A 128 -22.89 3.50 3.53
C ASN A 128 -23.20 2.61 2.32
N GLU A 129 -24.17 2.99 1.49
CA GLU A 129 -24.57 2.18 0.33
C GLU A 129 -23.46 2.12 -0.72
N LYS A 130 -22.89 3.27 -1.10
CA LYS A 130 -21.76 3.34 -2.05
C LYS A 130 -20.55 2.58 -1.54
N CYS A 131 -20.24 2.76 -0.25
CA CYS A 131 -19.14 2.05 0.39
C CYS A 131 -19.35 0.53 0.36
N ARG A 132 -20.56 0.04 0.61
CA ARG A 132 -20.88 -1.39 0.56
C ARG A 132 -20.78 -1.96 -0.85
N VAL A 133 -21.33 -1.29 -1.86
CA VAL A 133 -21.34 -1.76 -3.25
C VAL A 133 -19.92 -1.86 -3.82
N TYR A 134 -19.03 -0.94 -3.43
CA TYR A 134 -17.67 -0.86 -3.93
C TYR A 134 -16.59 -1.34 -2.95
N GLY A 135 -16.97 -2.14 -1.94
CA GLY A 135 -16.02 -2.80 -1.03
C GLY A 135 -15.21 -1.83 -0.15
N LEU A 136 -15.75 -0.65 0.11
CA LEU A 136 -15.13 0.38 0.96
C LEU A 136 -15.61 0.30 2.42
N ASN A 137 -16.44 -0.68 2.74
CA ASN A 137 -17.00 -0.89 4.08
C ASN A 137 -16.63 -2.29 4.58
N SER A 138 -16.24 -2.39 5.85
CA SER A 138 -16.06 -3.69 6.53
C SER A 138 -17.43 -4.25 6.91
N GLY A 139 -17.93 -5.26 6.16
CA GLY A 139 -19.19 -5.93 6.48
C GLY A 139 -19.16 -6.83 7.71
N HIS A 140 -17.98 -7.21 8.21
CA HIS A 140 -17.80 -8.22 9.26
C HIS A 140 -16.74 -7.81 10.28
N TRP A 141 -17.00 -6.74 11.02
CA TRP A 141 -16.06 -6.19 12.00
C TRP A 141 -15.55 -7.22 13.01
N ASN A 142 -16.43 -8.08 13.51
CA ASN A 142 -16.06 -9.15 14.46
C ASN A 142 -15.01 -10.11 13.88
N ILE A 143 -15.16 -10.49 12.61
CA ILE A 143 -14.18 -11.34 11.92
C ILE A 143 -12.87 -10.59 11.71
N SER A 144 -12.93 -9.31 11.37
CA SER A 144 -11.72 -8.48 11.18
C SER A 144 -10.92 -8.39 12.48
N VAL A 145 -11.58 -8.13 13.61
CA VAL A 145 -10.93 -8.10 14.93
C VAL A 145 -10.32 -9.46 15.28
N LEU A 146 -11.08 -10.55 15.07
CA LEU A 146 -10.57 -11.90 15.30
C LEU A 146 -9.32 -12.20 14.47
N MET A 147 -9.32 -11.82 13.20
CA MET A 147 -8.15 -12.01 12.32
C MET A 147 -6.96 -11.17 12.78
N ILE A 148 -7.16 -9.92 13.19
CA ILE A 148 -6.09 -9.08 13.74
C ILE A 148 -5.46 -9.76 14.97
N LEU A 149 -6.27 -10.22 15.92
CA LEU A 149 -5.79 -10.90 17.12
C LEU A 149 -5.06 -12.21 16.78
N LEU A 150 -5.57 -12.98 15.81
CA LEU A 150 -4.92 -14.19 15.32
C LEU A 150 -3.53 -13.89 14.74
N PHE A 151 -3.42 -12.87 13.88
CA PHE A 151 -2.13 -12.52 13.29
C PHE A 151 -1.13 -12.01 14.33
N ILE A 152 -1.57 -11.20 15.30
CA ILE A 152 -0.73 -10.78 16.43
C ILE A 152 -0.24 -12.02 17.19
N GLY A 153 -1.14 -12.95 17.53
CA GLY A 153 -0.79 -14.18 18.21
C GLY A 153 0.22 -15.05 17.45
N LEU A 154 0.02 -15.22 16.14
CA LEU A 154 0.95 -15.96 15.27
C LEU A 154 2.33 -15.26 15.18
N TYR A 155 2.36 -13.95 15.16
CA TYR A 155 3.62 -13.18 15.13
C TYR A 155 4.40 -13.33 16.44
N LEU A 156 3.71 -13.25 17.58
CA LEU A 156 4.30 -13.47 18.90
C LEU A 156 4.79 -14.92 19.05
N LEU A 157 3.98 -15.89 18.59
CA LEU A 157 4.37 -17.30 18.59
C LEU A 157 5.63 -17.56 17.74
N ARG A 158 5.66 -17.00 16.52
CA ARG A 158 6.86 -17.07 15.66
C ARG A 158 8.08 -16.48 16.36
N PHE A 159 7.95 -15.32 17.01
CA PHE A 159 9.04 -14.68 17.72
C PHE A 159 9.51 -15.53 18.93
N LEU A 160 8.58 -16.10 19.70
CA LEU A 160 8.87 -17.02 20.80
C LEU A 160 9.64 -18.25 20.32
N ILE A 161 9.15 -18.90 19.26
CA ILE A 161 9.79 -20.10 18.67
C ILE A 161 11.20 -19.75 18.18
N ALA A 162 11.37 -18.65 17.45
CA ALA A 162 12.67 -18.21 16.96
C ALA A 162 13.65 -17.91 18.12
N SER A 163 13.17 -17.34 19.22
CA SER A 163 13.97 -17.07 20.41
C SER A 163 14.36 -18.35 21.15
N ALA A 164 13.45 -19.33 21.19
CA ALA A 164 13.72 -20.65 21.76
C ALA A 164 14.82 -21.39 20.98
N PHE A 165 14.71 -21.46 19.65
CA PHE A 165 15.72 -22.10 18.80
C PHE A 165 17.10 -21.43 18.87
N ARG A 166 17.16 -20.13 19.18
CA ARG A 166 18.40 -19.38 19.35
C ARG A 166 18.93 -19.40 20.78
N GLY A 167 18.28 -20.09 21.73
CA GLY A 167 18.66 -20.09 23.15
C GLY A 167 18.45 -18.74 23.88
N ARG A 168 17.58 -17.86 23.32
CA ARG A 168 17.39 -16.47 23.80
C ARG A 168 16.03 -16.21 24.43
N LEU A 169 15.45 -17.20 25.10
CA LEU A 169 14.14 -17.05 25.78
C LEU A 169 14.13 -15.96 26.85
N SER A 170 15.26 -15.78 27.58
CA SER A 170 15.39 -14.69 28.55
C SER A 170 15.31 -13.30 27.92
N GLU A 171 15.86 -13.14 26.71
CA GLU A 171 15.76 -11.89 25.92
C GLU A 171 14.32 -11.63 25.47
N PHE A 172 13.61 -12.68 25.01
CA PHE A 172 12.19 -12.58 24.70
C PHE A 172 11.40 -12.04 25.89
N GLY A 173 11.60 -12.63 27.09
CA GLY A 173 10.93 -12.15 28.32
C GLY A 173 11.25 -10.69 28.64
N LYS A 174 12.51 -10.26 28.50
CA LYS A 174 12.92 -8.86 28.71
C LYS A 174 12.27 -7.90 27.70
N ILE A 175 12.19 -8.29 26.43
CA ILE A 175 11.54 -7.49 25.40
C ILE A 175 10.04 -7.35 25.70
N MET A 176 9.36 -8.43 26.05
CA MET A 176 7.93 -8.39 26.37
C MET A 176 7.62 -7.60 27.66
N ALA A 177 8.53 -7.60 28.63
CA ALA A 177 8.40 -6.82 29.86
C ALA A 177 8.75 -5.33 29.69
N ASN A 178 9.38 -4.93 28.57
CA ASN A 178 9.82 -3.55 28.37
C ASN A 178 8.65 -2.66 27.91
N PRO A 179 8.31 -1.59 28.66
CA PRO A 179 7.27 -0.64 28.26
C PRO A 179 7.47 -0.03 26.88
N ALA A 180 8.74 0.19 26.46
CA ALA A 180 9.04 0.71 25.11
C ALA A 180 8.55 -0.21 24.00
N THR A 181 8.52 -1.52 24.18
CA THR A 181 7.99 -2.48 23.20
C THR A 181 6.50 -2.22 22.93
N TRP A 182 5.73 -1.98 23.96
CA TRP A 182 4.30 -1.69 23.86
C TRP A 182 4.03 -0.29 23.29
N SER A 183 4.87 0.69 23.64
CA SER A 183 4.81 2.02 23.02
C SER A 183 5.08 1.94 21.52
N MET A 184 6.09 1.20 21.09
CA MET A 184 6.37 0.97 19.66
C MET A 184 5.22 0.24 18.96
N PHE A 185 4.64 -0.77 19.60
CA PHE A 185 3.47 -1.46 19.06
C PHE A 185 2.28 -0.51 18.86
N PHE A 186 2.00 0.36 19.83
CA PHE A 186 0.97 1.38 19.70
C PHE A 186 1.27 2.38 18.56
N THR A 187 2.54 2.77 18.42
CA THR A 187 2.98 3.65 17.32
C THR A 187 2.74 3.02 15.96
N VAL A 188 2.99 1.71 15.81
CA VAL A 188 2.71 0.97 14.56
C VAL A 188 1.21 0.99 14.25
N LEU A 189 0.35 0.77 15.27
CA LEU A 189 -1.10 0.86 15.08
C LEU A 189 -1.54 2.27 14.66
N MET A 190 -1.01 3.31 15.30
CA MET A 190 -1.30 4.70 14.91
C MET A 190 -0.83 5.00 13.50
N ASN A 191 0.36 4.52 13.12
CA ASN A 191 0.90 4.70 11.78
C ASN A 191 0.00 4.09 10.70
N PHE A 192 -0.66 2.96 10.99
CA PHE A 192 -1.64 2.40 10.06
C PHE A 192 -2.77 3.39 9.72
N PHE A 193 -3.31 4.11 10.69
CA PHE A 193 -4.36 5.10 10.46
C PHE A 193 -3.84 6.36 9.77
N ILE A 194 -2.62 6.79 10.09
CA ILE A 194 -1.96 7.98 9.53
C ILE A 194 -1.54 7.74 8.08
N SER A 195 -1.16 6.52 7.74
CA SER A 195 -0.71 6.12 6.40
C SER A 195 -1.69 5.20 5.68
N VAL A 196 -2.99 5.26 6.02
CA VAL A 196 -4.03 4.35 5.52
C VAL A 196 -4.08 4.29 4.00
N VAL A 197 -3.81 5.39 3.29
CA VAL A 197 -3.86 5.44 1.82
C VAL A 197 -2.89 4.45 1.17
N ALA A 198 -1.73 4.17 1.78
CA ALA A 198 -0.77 3.20 1.30
C ALA A 198 -1.31 1.77 1.43
N PHE A 199 -1.68 1.36 2.65
CA PHE A 199 -2.21 0.03 2.92
C PHE A 199 -3.49 -0.25 2.13
N PHE A 200 -4.40 0.71 2.11
CA PHE A 200 -5.61 0.63 1.30
C PHE A 200 -5.30 0.50 -0.19
N GLY A 201 -4.27 1.22 -0.67
CA GLY A 201 -3.85 1.20 -2.06
C GLY A 201 -3.50 -0.20 -2.56
N GLU A 202 -2.72 -0.94 -1.79
CA GLU A 202 -2.40 -2.32 -2.09
C GLU A 202 -3.61 -3.25 -1.93
N GLU A 203 -4.27 -3.22 -0.79
CA GLU A 203 -5.33 -4.17 -0.47
C GLU A 203 -6.53 -4.03 -1.39
N TYR A 204 -6.91 -2.81 -1.75
CA TYR A 204 -8.01 -2.57 -2.66
C TYR A 204 -7.72 -3.10 -4.07
N GLY A 205 -6.50 -2.90 -4.57
CA GLY A 205 -6.07 -3.42 -5.86
C GLY A 205 -5.91 -4.94 -5.88
N TRP A 206 -5.19 -5.48 -4.92
CA TRP A 206 -4.85 -6.90 -4.90
C TRP A 206 -5.96 -7.78 -4.35
N ARG A 207 -6.51 -7.47 -3.16
CA ARG A 207 -7.45 -8.35 -2.44
C ARG A 207 -8.91 -8.12 -2.85
N TYR A 208 -9.33 -6.87 -3.01
CA TYR A 208 -10.69 -6.58 -3.42
C TYR A 208 -10.91 -6.83 -4.92
N TYR A 209 -9.97 -6.42 -5.80
CA TYR A 209 -10.18 -6.49 -7.24
C TYR A 209 -9.56 -7.71 -7.91
N LEU A 210 -8.24 -7.88 -7.84
CA LEU A 210 -7.56 -8.88 -8.66
C LEU A 210 -7.75 -10.31 -8.14
N GLN A 211 -7.65 -10.53 -6.83
CA GLN A 211 -7.76 -11.86 -6.23
C GLN A 211 -9.07 -12.57 -6.59
N PRO A 212 -10.27 -11.95 -6.45
CA PRO A 212 -11.52 -12.61 -6.85
C PRO A 212 -11.58 -12.95 -8.34
N LEU A 213 -11.01 -12.12 -9.22
CA LEU A 213 -10.95 -12.40 -10.66
C LEU A 213 -10.08 -13.64 -10.94
N LEU A 214 -8.92 -13.74 -10.29
CA LEU A 214 -8.04 -14.89 -10.44
C LEU A 214 -8.66 -16.16 -9.86
N GLN A 215 -9.29 -16.08 -8.70
CA GLN A 215 -9.97 -17.22 -8.07
C GLN A 215 -11.17 -17.71 -8.89
N LYS A 216 -11.94 -16.80 -9.51
CA LYS A 216 -13.02 -17.16 -10.43
C LYS A 216 -12.51 -17.94 -11.64
N LYS A 217 -11.31 -17.62 -12.14
CA LYS A 217 -10.75 -18.24 -13.35
C LYS A 217 -9.93 -19.50 -13.08
N PHE A 218 -9.16 -19.54 -11.98
CA PHE A 218 -8.18 -20.58 -11.68
C PHE A 218 -8.49 -21.40 -10.41
N GLY A 219 -9.67 -21.20 -9.82
CA GLY A 219 -10.06 -21.81 -8.54
C GLY A 219 -9.41 -21.13 -7.35
N LEU A 220 -9.89 -21.45 -6.13
CA LEU A 220 -9.47 -20.76 -4.89
C LEU A 220 -7.96 -20.81 -4.67
N LYS A 221 -7.35 -22.01 -4.75
CA LYS A 221 -5.92 -22.20 -4.51
C LYS A 221 -5.07 -21.64 -5.65
N GLY A 222 -5.42 -21.97 -6.90
CA GLY A 222 -4.68 -21.50 -8.08
C GLY A 222 -4.70 -19.98 -8.21
N GLY A 223 -5.84 -19.36 -7.92
CA GLY A 223 -5.96 -17.90 -7.93
C GLY A 223 -5.05 -17.20 -6.90
N VAL A 224 -4.90 -17.77 -5.68
CA VAL A 224 -4.01 -17.22 -4.65
C VAL A 224 -2.54 -17.41 -5.02
N ILE A 225 -2.16 -18.58 -5.53
CA ILE A 225 -0.78 -18.84 -5.98
C ILE A 225 -0.41 -17.88 -7.10
N LEU A 226 -1.28 -17.74 -8.11
CA LEU A 226 -1.04 -16.82 -9.22
C LEU A 226 -0.97 -15.37 -8.74
N LEU A 227 -1.84 -14.96 -7.80
CA LEU A 227 -1.75 -13.64 -7.19
C LEU A 227 -0.39 -13.38 -6.56
N GLY A 228 0.14 -14.35 -5.81
CA GLY A 228 1.48 -14.26 -5.22
C GLY A 228 2.58 -14.05 -6.26
N CYS A 229 2.56 -14.80 -7.36
CA CYS A 229 3.51 -14.63 -8.47
C CYS A 229 3.40 -13.25 -9.11
N VAL A 230 2.19 -12.81 -9.42
CA VAL A 230 1.93 -11.49 -10.04
C VAL A 230 2.38 -10.37 -9.10
N TRP A 231 2.07 -10.49 -7.81
CA TRP A 231 2.47 -9.51 -6.79
C TRP A 231 4.00 -9.45 -6.63
N ALA A 232 4.71 -10.60 -6.63
CA ALA A 232 6.16 -10.65 -6.62
C ALA A 232 6.78 -9.95 -7.83
N VAL A 233 6.26 -10.21 -9.04
CA VAL A 233 6.72 -9.51 -10.26
C VAL A 233 6.54 -8.00 -10.15
N TRP A 234 5.47 -7.53 -9.53
CA TRP A 234 5.24 -6.10 -9.31
C TRP A 234 6.26 -5.46 -8.35
N HIS A 235 6.86 -6.22 -7.42
CA HIS A 235 7.88 -5.73 -6.49
C HIS A 235 9.29 -5.66 -7.10
N LEU A 236 9.55 -6.33 -8.23
CA LEU A 236 10.91 -6.43 -8.77
C LEU A 236 11.69 -5.10 -8.82
N PRO A 237 11.13 -3.95 -9.25
CA PRO A 237 11.91 -2.71 -9.27
C PRO A 237 12.38 -2.28 -7.88
N ILE A 238 11.53 -2.34 -6.86
CA ILE A 238 11.94 -1.96 -5.48
C ILE A 238 12.82 -3.03 -4.85
N ASP A 239 12.64 -4.32 -5.18
CA ASP A 239 13.51 -5.38 -4.69
C ASP A 239 14.93 -5.22 -5.22
N PHE A 240 15.09 -4.87 -6.51
CA PHE A 240 16.39 -4.69 -7.13
C PHE A 240 17.11 -3.40 -6.75
N PHE A 241 16.39 -2.30 -6.56
CA PHE A 241 17.02 -0.98 -6.43
C PHE A 241 16.87 -0.34 -5.05
N TYR A 242 16.01 -0.85 -4.19
CA TYR A 242 15.78 -0.28 -2.87
C TYR A 242 16.10 -1.26 -1.73
N TYR A 243 15.65 -2.51 -1.78
CA TYR A 243 15.86 -3.48 -0.69
C TYR A 243 17.19 -4.22 -0.72
N THR A 244 17.96 -4.11 -1.78
CA THR A 244 19.28 -4.75 -1.93
C THR A 244 20.45 -3.87 -1.48
N THR A 245 20.21 -2.65 -1.04
CA THR A 245 21.22 -1.69 -0.55
C THR A 245 21.49 -1.85 0.93
#